data_35de3c9df3c79e059f34a85339909c40
#
_entry.id   35de3c9df3c79e059f34a85339909c40
#
_cell.length_a   1.000
_cell.length_b   1.000
_cell.length_c   1.000
_cell.angle_alpha   90.00
_cell.angle_beta   90.00
_cell.angle_gamma   90.00
#
_symmetry.space_group_name_H-M   'P 1'
#
loop_
_entity.id
_entity.type
_entity.pdbx_description
1 polymer ?
#
loop_
_entity_poly.entity_id
_entity_poly.type
_entity_poly.pdbx_seq_one_letter_code
_entity_poly.pdbx_strand_id
1 'polypeptide(L)'
;YEREDRIGGRLRLQAKLPGQHEWGNLTAWYEHILRNPNIVIHTGEEVTAQTLHELIEEQQPDSVVLASGSQSASDGFIEFTGGSIPGWDSEMVLPYEDVLDQKVEVGQSVTIFDNVSNELAIGLGLFLARMNRSVSIITPHSRLASDHHTNHSFGEVHLHDLLNKPDVSLHTNTHIQRIEEGKVFLVNQYTNGQSVEQKADSLILINHFEHDQSLRGALATTELEVNVIGDALGYGPMHDAILEGHRVGRSI
;
A
#
# COMPACT_ATOMS: atom_id res chain seq x y z
N TYR A 1 19.23 1.04 -8.45
CA TYR A 1 18.36 1.95 -9.22
C TYR A 1 17.04 2.11 -8.48
N GLU A 2 16.55 3.34 -8.35
CA GLU A 2 15.31 3.73 -7.71
C GLU A 2 14.59 4.76 -8.60
N ARG A 3 13.32 4.54 -8.94
CA ARG A 3 12.56 5.45 -9.80
C ARG A 3 12.22 6.77 -9.13
N GLU A 4 12.02 6.76 -7.80
CA GLU A 4 11.78 7.97 -7.03
C GLU A 4 13.09 8.75 -6.80
N ASP A 5 12.95 10.02 -6.44
CA ASP A 5 14.11 10.89 -6.13
C ASP A 5 14.85 10.48 -4.84
N ARG A 6 14.29 9.54 -4.07
CA ARG A 6 14.80 9.03 -2.79
C ARG A 6 14.47 7.57 -2.59
N ILE A 7 15.36 6.88 -1.87
CA ILE A 7 15.15 5.50 -1.44
C ILE A 7 14.06 5.40 -0.36
N GLY A 8 13.51 4.21 -0.17
CA GLY A 8 12.63 3.85 0.94
C GLY A 8 11.19 3.56 0.57
N GLY A 9 10.76 3.90 -0.64
CA GLY A 9 9.45 3.52 -1.19
C GLY A 9 8.29 3.65 -0.21
N ARG A 10 7.49 2.59 -0.07
CA ARG A 10 6.31 2.53 0.82
C ARG A 10 6.62 2.79 2.29
N LEU A 11 7.84 2.47 2.77
CA LEU A 11 8.23 2.74 4.16
C LEU A 11 8.15 4.24 4.51
N ARG A 12 8.44 5.11 3.55
CA ARG A 12 8.31 6.57 3.73
C ARG A 12 6.86 7.02 3.86
N LEU A 13 5.94 6.38 3.13
CA LEU A 13 4.51 6.63 3.28
C LEU A 13 4.01 6.14 4.65
N GLN A 14 4.44 4.96 5.06
CA GLN A 14 4.08 4.40 6.35
C GLN A 14 4.56 5.27 7.52
N ALA A 15 5.75 5.87 7.43
CA ALA A 15 6.27 6.79 8.42
C ALA A 15 5.40 8.07 8.62
N LYS A 16 4.51 8.41 7.69
CA LYS A 16 3.57 9.52 7.81
C LYS A 16 2.33 9.17 8.63
N LEU A 17 2.06 7.88 8.80
CA LEU A 17 0.92 7.43 9.58
C LEU A 17 1.12 7.72 11.07
N PRO A 18 0.05 8.13 11.77
CA PRO A 18 0.09 8.37 13.21
C PRO A 18 0.63 7.16 13.99
N GLY A 19 1.61 7.42 14.85
CA GLY A 19 2.27 6.39 15.64
C GLY A 19 3.35 5.59 14.93
N GLN A 20 3.57 5.82 13.63
CA GLN A 20 4.53 5.05 12.82
C GLN A 20 5.75 5.87 12.35
N HIS A 21 5.94 7.06 12.89
CA HIS A 21 7.03 7.98 12.49
C HIS A 21 8.43 7.40 12.66
N GLU A 22 8.61 6.41 13.54
CA GLU A 22 9.92 5.75 13.77
C GLU A 22 10.42 4.98 12.54
N TRP A 23 9.54 4.60 11.61
CA TRP A 23 9.95 4.04 10.33
C TRP A 23 10.81 5.00 9.51
N GLY A 24 10.66 6.32 9.73
CA GLY A 24 11.55 7.32 9.16
C GLY A 24 13.00 7.20 9.63
N ASN A 25 13.24 6.70 10.85
CA ASN A 25 14.58 6.45 11.35
C ASN A 25 15.27 5.31 10.58
N LEU A 26 14.52 4.31 10.16
CA LEU A 26 15.05 3.21 9.36
C LEU A 26 15.50 3.69 7.98
N THR A 27 14.69 4.52 7.31
CA THR A 27 15.09 5.11 6.02
C THR A 27 16.32 6.01 6.17
N ALA A 28 16.38 6.84 7.20
CA ALA A 28 17.55 7.69 7.48
C ALA A 28 18.82 6.85 7.78
N TRP A 29 18.67 5.72 8.47
CA TRP A 29 19.76 4.79 8.70
C TRP A 29 20.26 4.16 7.39
N TYR A 30 19.35 3.72 6.51
CA TYR A 30 19.73 3.23 5.19
C TYR A 30 20.43 4.30 4.36
N GLU A 31 19.92 5.53 4.32
CA GLU A 31 20.57 6.65 3.65
C GLU A 31 22.01 6.90 4.16
N HIS A 32 22.25 6.63 5.45
CA HIS A 32 23.59 6.75 6.03
C HIS A 32 24.52 5.62 5.60
N ILE A 33 24.11 4.35 5.72
CA ILE A 33 24.97 3.21 5.39
C ILE A 33 25.25 3.07 3.90
N LEU A 34 24.31 3.50 3.06
CA LEU A 34 24.43 3.49 1.61
C LEU A 34 25.39 4.56 1.06
N ARG A 35 25.97 5.41 1.93
CA ARG A 35 27.10 6.30 1.57
C ARG A 35 28.44 5.56 1.45
N ASN A 36 28.42 4.24 1.64
CA ASN A 36 29.59 3.42 1.41
C ASN A 36 30.10 3.59 -0.04
N PRO A 37 31.41 3.88 -0.27
CA PRO A 37 31.94 4.13 -1.62
C PRO A 37 31.85 2.94 -2.57
N ASN A 38 31.59 1.73 -2.05
CA ASN A 38 31.38 0.54 -2.87
C ASN A 38 29.91 0.38 -3.34
N ILE A 39 29.04 1.31 -2.97
CA ILE A 39 27.62 1.29 -3.34
C ILE A 39 27.34 2.51 -4.21
N VAL A 40 26.84 2.28 -5.41
CA VAL A 40 26.38 3.34 -6.31
C VAL A 40 24.85 3.33 -6.33
N ILE A 41 24.24 4.47 -6.05
CA ILE A 41 22.78 4.62 -6.02
C ILE A 41 22.38 5.57 -7.15
N HIS A 42 21.46 5.13 -7.97
CA HIS A 42 20.80 5.91 -9.00
C HIS A 42 19.35 6.15 -8.59
N THR A 43 19.00 7.39 -8.24
CA THR A 43 17.64 7.82 -7.89
C THR A 43 17.05 8.67 -9.02
N GLY A 44 15.71 8.67 -9.15
CA GLY A 44 15.02 9.31 -10.26
C GLY A 44 15.17 8.55 -11.59
N GLU A 45 15.61 7.28 -11.51
CA GLU A 45 15.87 6.43 -12.69
C GLU A 45 14.99 5.17 -12.64
N GLU A 46 13.96 5.16 -13.46
CA GLU A 46 13.10 3.98 -13.62
C GLU A 46 13.75 2.96 -14.56
N VAL A 47 13.93 1.75 -14.05
CA VAL A 47 14.38 0.62 -14.86
C VAL A 47 13.18 -0.08 -15.48
N THR A 48 13.08 -0.02 -16.80
CA THR A 48 12.08 -0.76 -17.59
C THR A 48 12.69 -2.05 -18.14
N ALA A 49 11.87 -2.93 -18.72
CA ALA A 49 12.36 -4.15 -19.38
C ALA A 49 13.41 -3.84 -20.46
N GLN A 50 13.26 -2.74 -21.20
CA GLN A 50 14.19 -2.33 -22.23
C GLN A 50 15.52 -1.82 -21.62
N THR A 51 15.44 -0.85 -20.70
CA THR A 51 16.65 -0.27 -20.07
C THR A 51 17.41 -1.28 -19.23
N LEU A 52 16.72 -2.32 -18.68
CA LEU A 52 17.36 -3.40 -17.94
C LEU A 52 18.33 -4.19 -18.80
N HIS A 53 17.98 -4.51 -20.05
CA HIS A 53 18.90 -5.20 -20.95
C HIS A 53 20.12 -4.35 -21.29
N GLU A 54 19.92 -3.05 -21.55
CA GLU A 54 21.01 -2.11 -21.81
C GLU A 54 21.99 -2.02 -20.62
N LEU A 55 21.44 -1.95 -19.39
CA LEU A 55 22.24 -1.93 -18.16
C LEU A 55 23.04 -3.23 -17.95
N ILE A 56 22.45 -4.37 -18.24
CA ILE A 56 23.15 -5.67 -18.14
C ILE A 56 24.31 -5.74 -19.15
N GLU A 57 24.07 -5.30 -20.38
CA GLU A 57 25.13 -5.27 -21.42
C GLU A 57 26.27 -4.32 -21.06
N GLU A 58 25.96 -3.16 -20.50
CA GLU A 58 26.93 -2.14 -20.12
C GLU A 58 27.71 -2.53 -18.86
N GLN A 59 27.03 -2.98 -17.82
CA GLN A 59 27.64 -3.18 -16.50
C GLN A 59 28.13 -4.59 -16.23
N GLN A 60 27.71 -5.58 -17.05
CA GLN A 60 28.12 -7.00 -16.93
C GLN A 60 28.03 -7.52 -15.49
N PRO A 61 26.86 -7.42 -14.81
CA PRO A 61 26.72 -7.83 -13.41
C PRO A 61 26.82 -9.34 -13.27
N ASP A 62 27.30 -9.82 -12.13
CA ASP A 62 27.32 -11.25 -11.78
C ASP A 62 25.92 -11.74 -11.40
N SER A 63 25.11 -10.88 -10.78
CA SER A 63 23.73 -11.19 -10.36
C SER A 63 22.82 -9.96 -10.41
N VAL A 64 21.51 -10.18 -10.48
CA VAL A 64 20.48 -9.15 -10.46
C VAL A 64 19.51 -9.41 -9.31
N VAL A 65 19.24 -8.39 -8.50
CA VAL A 65 18.23 -8.44 -7.44
C VAL A 65 17.07 -7.51 -7.80
N LEU A 66 15.88 -8.08 -7.96
CA LEU A 66 14.66 -7.32 -8.20
C LEU A 66 13.93 -7.09 -6.86
N ALA A 67 13.91 -5.85 -6.42
CA ALA A 67 13.22 -5.37 -5.22
C ALA A 67 12.25 -4.23 -5.57
N SER A 68 11.59 -4.32 -6.71
CA SER A 68 10.73 -3.27 -7.28
C SER A 68 9.46 -2.97 -6.47
N GLY A 69 9.19 -3.79 -5.47
CA GLY A 69 8.03 -3.59 -4.59
C GLY A 69 6.70 -4.01 -5.24
N SER A 70 5.61 -3.44 -4.74
CA SER A 70 4.27 -3.61 -5.27
C SER A 70 3.50 -2.29 -5.23
N GLN A 71 2.41 -2.19 -5.98
CA GLN A 71 1.50 -1.05 -6.03
C GLN A 71 0.11 -1.46 -5.57
N SER A 72 -0.65 -0.53 -4.99
CA SER A 72 -2.06 -0.77 -4.71
C SER A 72 -2.82 -0.93 -6.03
N ALA A 73 -3.60 -2.00 -6.15
CA ALA A 73 -4.44 -2.21 -7.31
C ALA A 73 -5.48 -1.09 -7.42
N SER A 74 -5.59 -0.51 -8.60
CA SER A 74 -6.52 0.57 -8.91
C SER A 74 -7.64 0.11 -9.85
N ASP A 75 -8.14 -1.11 -9.65
CA ASP A 75 -9.13 -1.77 -10.49
C ASP A 75 -10.51 -1.89 -9.81
N GLY A 76 -10.62 -1.42 -8.56
CA GLY A 76 -11.83 -1.53 -7.74
C GLY A 76 -12.27 -2.96 -7.44
N PHE A 77 -11.44 -3.97 -7.72
CA PHE A 77 -11.80 -5.38 -7.55
C PHE A 77 -12.01 -5.74 -6.08
N ILE A 78 -13.07 -6.46 -5.79
CA ILE A 78 -13.39 -7.01 -4.48
C ILE A 78 -13.44 -8.53 -4.58
N GLU A 79 -12.57 -9.23 -3.85
CA GLU A 79 -12.56 -10.70 -3.84
C GLU A 79 -13.90 -11.29 -3.42
N PHE A 80 -14.55 -10.68 -2.44
CA PHE A 80 -15.83 -11.14 -1.90
C PHE A 80 -16.95 -11.18 -2.96
N THR A 81 -16.99 -10.22 -3.90
CA THR A 81 -17.99 -10.17 -4.97
C THR A 81 -17.52 -10.78 -6.28
N GLY A 82 -16.21 -10.98 -6.44
CA GLY A 82 -15.59 -11.48 -7.66
C GLY A 82 -15.62 -10.49 -8.84
N GLY A 83 -15.72 -9.19 -8.55
CA GLY A 83 -15.75 -8.15 -9.59
C GLY A 83 -15.42 -6.77 -9.07
N SER A 84 -15.22 -5.82 -9.98
CA SER A 84 -14.93 -4.42 -9.64
C SER A 84 -16.20 -3.68 -9.20
N ILE A 85 -16.04 -2.75 -8.28
CA ILE A 85 -17.13 -1.89 -7.78
C ILE A 85 -17.59 -0.97 -8.90
N PRO A 86 -18.86 -0.96 -9.34
CA PRO A 86 -19.35 0.02 -10.28
C PRO A 86 -19.07 1.45 -9.80
N GLY A 87 -18.39 2.26 -10.64
CA GLY A 87 -17.99 3.63 -10.35
C GLY A 87 -16.64 3.77 -9.61
N TRP A 88 -15.84 2.71 -9.50
CA TRP A 88 -14.52 2.74 -8.88
C TRP A 88 -13.54 3.72 -9.55
N ASP A 89 -13.75 4.03 -10.83
CA ASP A 89 -12.96 4.96 -11.65
C ASP A 89 -13.44 6.43 -11.55
N SER A 90 -14.31 6.73 -10.59
CA SER A 90 -14.82 8.08 -10.32
C SER A 90 -13.72 8.98 -9.74
N GLU A 91 -13.78 10.29 -10.04
CA GLU A 91 -12.85 11.30 -9.53
C GLU A 91 -12.83 11.43 -7.98
N MET A 92 -13.90 10.97 -7.31
CA MET A 92 -13.92 10.93 -5.85
C MET A 92 -13.07 9.80 -5.25
N VAL A 93 -12.62 8.83 -6.06
CA VAL A 93 -11.76 7.74 -5.62
C VAL A 93 -10.31 8.19 -5.67
N LEU A 94 -9.68 8.28 -4.51
CA LEU A 94 -8.33 8.83 -4.34
C LEU A 94 -7.35 7.71 -3.97
N PRO A 95 -6.16 7.67 -4.59
CA PRO A 95 -5.06 6.82 -4.16
C PRO A 95 -4.61 7.21 -2.73
N TYR A 96 -4.46 6.25 -1.83
CA TYR A 96 -4.04 6.54 -0.45
C TYR A 96 -2.64 7.14 -0.39
N GLU A 97 -1.78 6.81 -1.33
CA GLU A 97 -0.43 7.35 -1.47
C GLU A 97 -0.47 8.86 -1.68
N ASP A 98 -1.32 9.32 -2.60
CA ASP A 98 -1.48 10.74 -2.89
C ASP A 98 -2.13 11.50 -1.74
N VAL A 99 -3.02 10.86 -1.00
CA VAL A 99 -3.60 11.42 0.23
C VAL A 99 -2.54 11.59 1.31
N LEU A 100 -1.69 10.59 1.54
CA LEU A 100 -0.59 10.67 2.52
C LEU A 100 0.49 11.67 2.09
N ASP A 101 0.72 11.80 0.79
CA ASP A 101 1.65 12.80 0.22
C ASP A 101 1.03 14.20 0.12
N GLN A 102 -0.26 14.33 0.43
CA GLN A 102 -1.03 15.59 0.31
C GLN A 102 -0.97 16.19 -1.11
N LYS A 103 -0.92 15.32 -2.11
CA LYS A 103 -0.94 15.71 -3.53
C LYS A 103 -2.35 15.96 -4.06
N VAL A 104 -3.37 15.48 -3.33
CA VAL A 104 -4.78 15.61 -3.67
C VAL A 104 -5.57 16.24 -2.53
N GLU A 105 -6.59 17.01 -2.86
CA GLU A 105 -7.52 17.54 -1.87
C GLU A 105 -8.51 16.46 -1.43
N VAL A 106 -8.65 16.30 -0.11
CA VAL A 106 -9.58 15.37 0.50
C VAL A 106 -10.79 16.13 1.02
N GLY A 107 -11.98 15.68 0.66
CA GLY A 107 -13.24 16.28 1.09
C GLY A 107 -13.49 16.18 2.60
N GLN A 108 -14.60 16.73 3.08
CA GLN A 108 -14.92 16.74 4.51
C GLN A 108 -15.37 15.36 5.01
N SER A 109 -16.15 14.64 4.20
CA SER A 109 -16.66 13.31 4.50
C SER A 109 -15.87 12.27 3.69
N VAL A 110 -15.07 11.46 4.36
CA VAL A 110 -14.16 10.50 3.72
C VAL A 110 -14.59 9.08 4.06
N THR A 111 -14.77 8.27 3.04
CA THR A 111 -14.94 6.83 3.20
C THR A 111 -13.62 6.12 2.90
N ILE A 112 -13.20 5.21 3.77
CA ILE A 112 -12.10 4.27 3.53
C ILE A 112 -12.73 2.90 3.35
N PHE A 113 -12.47 2.24 2.23
CA PHE A 113 -12.85 0.85 2.03
C PHE A 113 -11.60 -0.03 2.21
N ASP A 114 -11.60 -0.84 3.25
CA ASP A 114 -10.51 -1.74 3.61
C ASP A 114 -10.83 -3.17 3.17
N ASN A 115 -10.33 -3.56 2.02
CA ASN A 115 -10.51 -4.90 1.44
C ASN A 115 -9.42 -5.90 1.88
N VAL A 116 -8.31 -5.42 2.47
CA VAL A 116 -7.15 -6.26 2.82
C VAL A 116 -6.98 -6.51 4.32
N SER A 117 -7.68 -5.74 5.15
CA SER A 117 -7.71 -5.88 6.62
C SER A 117 -6.33 -5.82 7.30
N ASN A 118 -5.48 -4.92 6.83
CA ASN A 118 -4.20 -4.61 7.46
C ASN A 118 -4.26 -3.31 8.30
N GLU A 119 -3.13 -2.88 8.88
CA GLU A 119 -3.06 -1.67 9.73
C GLU A 119 -3.21 -0.35 8.97
N LEU A 120 -3.12 -0.35 7.64
CA LEU A 120 -3.15 0.87 6.82
C LEU A 120 -4.45 1.65 7.01
N ALA A 121 -5.60 0.95 7.02
CA ALA A 121 -6.90 1.59 7.21
C ALA A 121 -7.00 2.32 8.56
N ILE A 122 -6.43 1.74 9.63
CA ILE A 122 -6.40 2.35 10.95
C ILE A 122 -5.52 3.60 10.94
N GLY A 123 -4.30 3.48 10.41
CA GLY A 123 -3.36 4.60 10.32
C GLY A 123 -3.89 5.75 9.47
N LEU A 124 -4.48 5.43 8.33
CA LEU A 124 -5.08 6.42 7.43
C LEU A 124 -6.31 7.09 8.05
N GLY A 125 -7.16 6.33 8.74
CA GLY A 125 -8.29 6.86 9.50
C GLY A 125 -7.85 7.86 10.57
N LEU A 126 -6.80 7.53 11.34
CA LEU A 126 -6.21 8.44 12.32
C LEU A 126 -5.59 9.68 11.66
N PHE A 127 -4.92 9.52 10.53
CA PHE A 127 -4.33 10.62 9.77
C PHE A 127 -5.42 11.63 9.34
N LEU A 128 -6.50 11.13 8.74
CA LEU A 128 -7.62 11.96 8.29
C LEU A 128 -8.39 12.59 9.45
N ALA A 129 -8.61 11.86 10.54
CA ALA A 129 -9.25 12.41 11.75
C ALA A 129 -8.43 13.56 12.36
N ARG A 130 -7.08 13.50 12.32
CA ARG A 130 -6.21 14.63 12.73
C ARG A 130 -6.34 15.83 11.81
N MET A 131 -6.75 15.64 10.56
CA MET A 131 -7.09 16.70 9.61
C MET A 131 -8.52 17.21 9.78
N ASN A 132 -9.21 16.84 10.86
CA ASN A 132 -10.62 17.17 11.14
C ASN A 132 -11.58 16.70 10.02
N ARG A 133 -11.32 15.53 9.44
CA ARG A 133 -12.24 14.89 8.49
C ARG A 133 -13.16 13.94 9.22
N SER A 134 -14.42 13.86 8.76
CA SER A 134 -15.34 12.80 9.18
C SER A 134 -15.00 11.53 8.41
N VAL A 135 -14.68 10.45 9.12
CA VAL A 135 -14.14 9.23 8.52
C VAL A 135 -15.08 8.05 8.73
N SER A 136 -15.45 7.39 7.66
CA SER A 136 -16.20 6.13 7.71
C SER A 136 -15.31 5.01 7.15
N ILE A 137 -15.00 4.01 7.97
CA ILE A 137 -14.23 2.85 7.55
C ILE A 137 -15.18 1.69 7.31
N ILE A 138 -15.08 1.10 6.13
CA ILE A 138 -15.92 0.00 5.65
C ILE A 138 -15.02 -1.17 5.36
N THR A 139 -15.35 -2.34 5.86
CA THR A 139 -14.60 -3.57 5.58
C THR A 139 -15.52 -4.78 5.45
N PRO A 140 -15.29 -5.68 4.49
CA PRO A 140 -15.98 -6.95 4.38
C PRO A 140 -15.60 -7.91 5.52
N HIS A 141 -14.50 -7.65 6.23
CA HIS A 141 -14.04 -8.47 7.34
C HIS A 141 -14.84 -8.21 8.62
N SER A 142 -14.78 -9.16 9.56
CA SER A 142 -15.47 -9.04 10.86
C SER A 142 -14.82 -8.03 11.80
N ARG A 143 -13.58 -7.62 11.53
CA ARG A 143 -12.80 -6.60 12.26
C ARG A 143 -11.75 -5.98 11.35
N LEU A 144 -11.22 -4.81 11.72
CA LEU A 144 -10.03 -4.23 11.10
C LEU A 144 -8.76 -4.97 11.57
N ALA A 145 -7.72 -4.88 10.77
CA ALA A 145 -6.39 -5.44 11.05
C ALA A 145 -6.47 -6.92 11.49
N SER A 146 -7.26 -7.70 10.76
CA SER A 146 -7.41 -9.15 10.99
C SER A 146 -6.32 -9.97 10.32
N ASP A 147 -5.45 -9.34 9.52
CA ASP A 147 -4.32 -9.99 8.89
C ASP A 147 -3.40 -10.64 9.95
N HIS A 148 -3.00 -11.88 9.69
CA HIS A 148 -2.15 -12.67 10.59
C HIS A 148 -0.74 -12.07 10.79
N HIS A 149 -0.32 -11.18 9.92
CA HIS A 149 0.98 -10.50 9.98
C HIS A 149 0.96 -9.23 10.85
N THR A 150 -0.21 -8.77 11.26
CA THR A 150 -0.36 -7.58 12.08
C THR A 150 0.11 -7.84 13.51
N ASN A 151 0.97 -6.98 14.02
CA ASN A 151 1.35 -7.02 15.43
C ASN A 151 0.14 -6.56 16.28
N HIS A 152 -0.61 -7.50 16.80
CA HIS A 152 -1.89 -7.28 17.49
C HIS A 152 -1.85 -6.16 18.54
N SER A 153 -0.75 -6.03 19.28
CA SER A 153 -0.66 -5.01 20.34
C SER A 153 -0.62 -3.58 19.82
N PHE A 154 0.05 -3.35 18.68
CA PHE A 154 0.16 -2.01 18.09
C PHE A 154 -1.13 -1.61 17.38
N GLY A 155 -1.70 -2.50 16.58
CA GLY A 155 -2.96 -2.26 15.86
C GLY A 155 -4.12 -2.01 16.81
N GLU A 156 -4.22 -2.75 17.92
CA GLU A 156 -5.31 -2.59 18.89
C GLU A 156 -5.29 -1.24 19.61
N VAL A 157 -4.12 -0.73 20.00
CA VAL A 157 -4.01 0.59 20.64
C VAL A 157 -4.46 1.70 19.69
N HIS A 158 -4.05 1.64 18.42
CA HIS A 158 -4.42 2.63 17.43
C HIS A 158 -5.88 2.51 16.99
N LEU A 159 -6.41 1.30 16.91
CA LEU A 159 -7.83 1.07 16.66
C LEU A 159 -8.70 1.67 17.78
N HIS A 160 -8.30 1.47 19.04
CA HIS A 160 -9.01 2.07 20.17
C HIS A 160 -8.96 3.61 20.11
N ASP A 161 -7.80 4.22 19.81
CA ASP A 161 -7.69 5.67 19.66
C ASP A 161 -8.57 6.18 18.50
N LEU A 162 -8.59 5.45 17.37
CA LEU A 162 -9.41 5.79 16.23
C LEU A 162 -10.91 5.76 16.54
N LEU A 163 -11.39 4.68 17.11
CA LEU A 163 -12.82 4.50 17.39
C LEU A 163 -13.36 5.39 18.52
N ASN A 164 -12.49 5.98 19.32
CA ASN A 164 -12.86 6.99 20.31
C ASN A 164 -13.01 8.42 19.71
N LYS A 165 -12.70 8.62 18.43
CA LYS A 165 -12.93 9.91 17.77
C LYS A 165 -14.42 10.08 17.44
N PRO A 166 -15.03 11.24 17.74
CA PRO A 166 -16.47 11.44 17.56
C PRO A 166 -16.94 11.37 16.11
N ASP A 167 -16.07 11.73 15.17
CA ASP A 167 -16.38 11.80 13.75
C ASP A 167 -15.87 10.58 12.98
N VAL A 168 -15.64 9.44 13.67
CA VAL A 168 -15.22 8.18 13.07
C VAL A 168 -16.28 7.12 13.26
N SER A 169 -16.60 6.41 12.18
CA SER A 169 -17.49 5.25 12.17
C SER A 169 -16.83 4.03 11.55
N LEU A 170 -17.21 2.84 12.00
CA LEU A 170 -16.73 1.56 11.49
C LEU A 170 -17.91 0.66 11.10
N HIS A 171 -17.89 0.16 9.87
CA HIS A 171 -18.86 -0.77 9.32
C HIS A 171 -18.15 -2.07 8.92
N THR A 172 -18.21 -3.05 9.79
CA THR A 172 -17.68 -4.41 9.53
C THR A 172 -18.69 -5.26 8.77
N ASN A 173 -18.22 -6.38 8.19
CA ASN A 173 -19.06 -7.29 7.39
C ASN A 173 -19.85 -6.55 6.29
N THR A 174 -19.27 -5.50 5.75
CA THR A 174 -19.94 -4.57 4.84
C THR A 174 -19.04 -4.32 3.63
N HIS A 175 -19.63 -4.31 2.45
CA HIS A 175 -18.91 -3.96 1.22
C HIS A 175 -19.63 -2.82 0.48
N ILE A 176 -18.91 -2.19 -0.43
CA ILE A 176 -19.47 -1.18 -1.33
C ILE A 176 -20.09 -1.89 -2.52
N GLN A 177 -21.37 -1.68 -2.75
CA GLN A 177 -22.10 -2.23 -3.88
C GLN A 177 -21.86 -1.40 -5.16
N ARG A 178 -21.84 -0.09 -5.03
CA ARG A 178 -21.56 0.87 -6.12
C ARG A 178 -21.17 2.23 -5.55
N ILE A 179 -20.54 3.02 -6.40
CA ILE A 179 -20.12 4.39 -6.14
C ILE A 179 -20.88 5.31 -7.10
N GLU A 180 -21.42 6.41 -6.58
CA GLU A 180 -22.02 7.49 -7.34
C GLU A 180 -21.41 8.83 -6.86
N GLU A 181 -21.55 9.90 -7.63
CA GLU A 181 -21.03 11.20 -7.25
C GLU A 181 -21.53 11.63 -5.86
N GLY A 182 -20.61 11.90 -4.94
CA GLY A 182 -20.89 12.35 -3.58
C GLY A 182 -21.43 11.28 -2.62
N LYS A 183 -21.50 10.00 -3.02
CA LYS A 183 -22.03 8.94 -2.17
C LYS A 183 -21.58 7.54 -2.55
N VAL A 184 -21.65 6.65 -1.57
CA VAL A 184 -21.41 5.21 -1.72
C VAL A 184 -22.62 4.42 -1.25
N PHE A 185 -22.85 3.28 -1.82
CA PHE A 185 -23.93 2.37 -1.45
C PHE A 185 -23.36 1.12 -0.79
N LEU A 186 -23.75 0.90 0.45
CA LEU A 186 -23.22 -0.13 1.32
C LEU A 186 -24.17 -1.29 1.47
N VAL A 187 -23.64 -2.50 1.46
CA VAL A 187 -24.42 -3.71 1.74
C VAL A 187 -23.71 -4.50 2.84
N ASN A 188 -24.42 -4.78 3.91
CA ASN A 188 -23.94 -5.68 4.95
C ASN A 188 -24.18 -7.14 4.49
N GLN A 189 -23.18 -8.00 4.66
CA GLN A 189 -23.19 -9.40 4.20
C GLN A 189 -24.30 -10.26 4.82
N TYR A 190 -24.80 -9.86 5.99
CA TYR A 190 -25.83 -10.60 6.74
C TYR A 190 -27.23 -10.00 6.59
N THR A 191 -27.36 -8.89 5.87
CA THR A 191 -28.68 -8.31 5.55
C THR A 191 -29.06 -8.69 4.11
N ASN A 192 -30.30 -9.03 3.87
CA ASN A 192 -30.83 -9.56 2.59
C ASN A 192 -30.66 -8.62 1.40
N GLY A 193 -29.44 -8.10 1.17
CA GLY A 193 -29.09 -7.24 0.04
C GLY A 193 -29.65 -5.82 0.11
N GLN A 194 -30.18 -5.39 1.26
CA GLN A 194 -30.60 -4.01 1.43
C GLN A 194 -29.40 -3.08 1.42
N SER A 195 -29.36 -2.20 0.43
CA SER A 195 -28.33 -1.18 0.28
C SER A 195 -28.66 0.05 1.10
N VAL A 196 -27.66 0.57 1.79
CA VAL A 196 -27.74 1.82 2.55
C VAL A 196 -26.89 2.87 1.85
N GLU A 197 -27.48 4.01 1.55
CA GLU A 197 -26.77 5.16 1.00
C GLU A 197 -25.98 5.88 2.10
N GLN A 198 -24.73 6.20 1.82
CA GLN A 198 -23.86 6.98 2.69
C GLN A 198 -23.18 8.10 1.89
N LYS A 199 -23.24 9.32 2.42
CA LYS A 199 -22.52 10.46 1.84
C LYS A 199 -21.02 10.24 1.95
N ALA A 200 -20.30 10.54 0.85
CA ALA A 200 -18.84 10.53 0.80
C ALA A 200 -18.35 11.59 -0.20
N ASP A 201 -17.59 12.57 0.27
CA ASP A 201 -16.97 13.57 -0.60
C ASP A 201 -15.70 13.00 -1.25
N SER A 202 -15.04 12.04 -0.59
CA SER A 202 -13.88 11.29 -1.08
C SER A 202 -13.97 9.82 -0.64
N LEU A 203 -13.49 8.93 -1.50
CA LEU A 203 -13.37 7.51 -1.22
C LEU A 203 -11.92 7.07 -1.41
N ILE A 204 -11.40 6.29 -0.47
CA ILE A 204 -10.08 5.69 -0.57
C ILE A 204 -10.26 4.17 -0.57
N LEU A 205 -9.83 3.54 -1.65
CA LEU A 205 -9.86 2.08 -1.77
C LEU A 205 -8.51 1.52 -1.33
N ILE A 206 -8.50 0.73 -0.25
CA ILE A 206 -7.34 -0.07 0.16
C ILE A 206 -7.59 -1.48 -0.37
N ASN A 207 -6.99 -1.75 -1.51
CA ASN A 207 -7.18 -2.98 -2.25
C ASN A 207 -5.94 -3.88 -2.16
N HIS A 208 -5.98 -5.03 -2.82
CA HIS A 208 -4.82 -5.90 -2.92
C HIS A 208 -3.62 -5.17 -3.56
N PHE A 209 -2.43 -5.72 -3.39
CA PHE A 209 -1.22 -5.17 -3.95
C PHE A 209 -0.73 -6.01 -5.12
N GLU A 210 -0.43 -5.36 -6.22
CA GLU A 210 0.08 -5.97 -7.44
C GLU A 210 1.58 -5.70 -7.57
N HIS A 211 2.32 -6.71 -7.99
CA HIS A 211 3.74 -6.60 -8.29
C HIS A 211 3.96 -6.63 -9.80
N ASP A 212 4.81 -5.74 -10.27
CA ASP A 212 5.17 -5.69 -11.69
C ASP A 212 6.08 -6.88 -12.04
N GLN A 213 5.59 -7.74 -12.94
CA GLN A 213 6.32 -8.91 -13.45
C GLN A 213 7.18 -8.59 -14.70
N SER A 214 7.13 -7.36 -15.21
CA SER A 214 7.79 -6.99 -16.47
C SER A 214 9.30 -7.22 -16.42
N LEU A 215 9.96 -6.77 -15.34
CA LEU A 215 11.40 -6.95 -15.16
C LEU A 215 11.78 -8.44 -15.00
N ARG A 216 10.98 -9.20 -14.26
CA ARG A 216 11.19 -10.64 -14.12
C ARG A 216 11.03 -11.37 -15.46
N GLY A 217 10.00 -10.98 -16.22
CA GLY A 217 9.75 -11.51 -17.57
C GLY A 217 10.91 -11.22 -18.53
N ALA A 218 11.47 -10.01 -18.48
CA ALA A 218 12.61 -9.62 -19.28
C ALA A 218 13.89 -10.44 -18.97
N LEU A 219 14.03 -10.92 -17.74
CA LEU A 219 15.18 -11.74 -17.31
C LEU A 219 14.97 -13.25 -17.46
N ALA A 220 13.81 -13.71 -17.90
CA ALA A 220 13.48 -15.14 -17.96
C ALA A 220 14.41 -15.97 -18.88
N THR A 221 15.09 -15.32 -19.83
CA THR A 221 15.98 -15.99 -20.80
C THR A 221 17.47 -15.70 -20.54
N THR A 222 17.80 -14.98 -19.48
CA THR A 222 19.20 -14.69 -19.13
C THR A 222 19.83 -15.88 -18.39
N GLU A 223 21.15 -16.01 -18.51
CA GLU A 223 21.96 -16.94 -17.71
C GLU A 223 22.39 -16.36 -16.37
N LEU A 224 22.06 -15.08 -16.09
CA LEU A 224 22.37 -14.42 -14.84
C LEU A 224 21.60 -15.02 -13.67
N GLU A 225 22.21 -14.98 -12.50
CA GLU A 225 21.50 -15.25 -11.26
C GLU A 225 20.52 -14.11 -10.95
N VAL A 226 19.23 -14.42 -10.92
CA VAL A 226 18.15 -13.45 -10.67
C VAL A 226 17.43 -13.77 -9.38
N ASN A 227 17.48 -12.84 -8.43
CA ASN A 227 16.79 -12.92 -7.15
C ASN A 227 15.64 -11.91 -7.10
N VAL A 228 14.42 -12.36 -6.82
CA VAL A 228 13.25 -11.49 -6.60
C VAL A 228 12.93 -11.51 -5.12
N ILE A 229 12.84 -10.33 -4.50
CA ILE A 229 12.68 -10.19 -3.03
C ILE A 229 11.64 -9.13 -2.64
N GLY A 230 11.19 -9.23 -1.39
CA GLY A 230 10.21 -8.32 -0.82
C GLY A 230 8.89 -8.34 -1.58
N ASP A 231 8.19 -7.20 -1.61
CA ASP A 231 6.89 -7.10 -2.24
C ASP A 231 6.91 -7.36 -3.77
N ALA A 232 8.07 -7.36 -4.41
CA ALA A 232 8.19 -7.79 -5.81
C ALA A 232 8.00 -9.30 -5.97
N LEU A 233 8.27 -10.09 -4.93
CA LEU A 233 8.00 -11.53 -4.88
C LEU A 233 6.56 -11.79 -4.45
N GLY A 234 6.08 -11.06 -3.44
CA GLY A 234 4.74 -11.16 -2.90
C GLY A 234 4.55 -10.15 -1.77
N TYR A 235 3.39 -9.51 -1.74
CA TYR A 235 3.07 -8.56 -0.68
C TYR A 235 3.16 -9.23 0.71
N GLY A 236 3.90 -8.59 1.62
CA GLY A 236 4.12 -9.11 2.96
C GLY A 236 4.55 -8.05 3.97
N PRO A 237 4.76 -8.46 5.22
CA PRO A 237 5.24 -7.57 6.26
C PRO A 237 6.69 -7.17 5.99
N MET A 238 7.05 -5.96 6.41
CA MET A 238 8.37 -5.38 6.15
C MET A 238 9.54 -6.23 6.68
N HIS A 239 9.35 -6.95 7.78
CA HIS A 239 10.42 -7.80 8.31
C HIS A 239 10.81 -8.94 7.36
N ASP A 240 9.87 -9.43 6.54
CA ASP A 240 10.14 -10.45 5.53
C ASP A 240 11.00 -9.86 4.40
N ALA A 241 10.68 -8.67 3.91
CA ALA A 241 11.49 -7.99 2.91
C ALA A 241 12.93 -7.74 3.40
N ILE A 242 13.09 -7.33 4.67
CA ILE A 242 14.42 -7.16 5.29
C ILE A 242 15.16 -8.49 5.39
N LEU A 243 14.48 -9.56 5.82
CA LEU A 243 15.07 -10.89 5.97
C LEU A 243 15.50 -11.46 4.60
N GLU A 244 14.67 -11.31 3.58
CA GLU A 244 14.98 -11.76 2.21
C GLU A 244 16.17 -10.98 1.65
N GLY A 245 16.21 -9.66 1.80
CA GLY A 245 17.36 -8.85 1.41
C GLY A 245 18.64 -9.29 2.10
N HIS A 246 18.59 -9.62 3.41
CA HIS A 246 19.72 -10.16 4.15
C HIS A 246 20.17 -11.53 3.65
N ARG A 247 19.23 -12.41 3.33
CA ARG A 247 19.54 -13.76 2.82
C ARG A 247 20.24 -13.68 1.46
N VAL A 248 19.65 -12.92 0.55
CA VAL A 248 20.22 -12.75 -0.81
C VAL A 248 21.56 -12.05 -0.74
N GLY A 249 21.69 -10.93 -0.02
CA GLY A 249 22.98 -10.22 0.09
C GLY A 249 24.11 -10.97 0.79
N ARG A 250 23.86 -12.18 1.30
CA ARG A 250 24.89 -13.10 1.83
C ARG A 250 25.18 -14.27 0.91
N SER A 251 24.36 -14.51 -0.08
CA SER A 251 24.48 -15.63 -1.02
C SER A 251 25.14 -15.23 -2.34
N ILE A 252 25.10 -13.96 -2.71
CA ILE A 252 25.74 -13.37 -3.88
C ILE A 252 27.14 -12.88 -3.62
#